data_209ac525fd10f3c7ff6ed867686ebf0c
#
_entry.id   209ac525fd10f3c7ff6ed867686ebf0c
#
_cell.length_a   1.000
_cell.length_b   1.000
_cell.length_c   1.000
_cell.angle_alpha   90.00
_cell.angle_beta   90.00
_cell.angle_gamma   90.00
#
_symmetry.space_group_name_H-M   'P 1'
#
loop_
_entity.id
_entity.type
_entity.pdbx_description
1 polymer ?
#
loop_
_entity_poly.entity_id
_entity_poly.type
_entity_poly.pdbx_seq_one_letter_code
_entity_poly.pdbx_strand_id
1 'polypeptide(L)'
;TDRYDNSIIYLTPEYNGFQGHFMYSNGRTSDENKWSYNQHYYGAGLTYGNGPLNADLIYEALDYKGAEDKNKTTQLLNLGASYNFGAFTLYGAYEYALHAPLPGVEFDTKTAEGKALQNKYNNGKANDYHAFALSASTHALGGEVMLQTQFAFGKNKNGSEPDKENKFNSFSMGAAYFYHFSKRTLMYTQAAWGTAGKALKHSTDDLRGWNATVGMTHSF
;
A
#
# COMPACT_ATOMS: atom_id res chain seq x y z
N THR A 1 -6.75 -3.41 -2.55
CA THR A 1 -7.22 -4.05 -1.29
C THR A 1 -7.56 -5.48 -1.60
N ASP A 2 -6.78 -6.38 -1.06
CA ASP A 2 -7.03 -7.81 -1.18
C ASP A 2 -8.18 -8.24 -0.25
N ARG A 3 -8.92 -9.23 -0.69
CA ARG A 3 -9.94 -9.90 0.13
C ARG A 3 -9.32 -11.16 0.70
N TYR A 4 -9.59 -11.42 1.96
CA TYR A 4 -9.16 -12.63 2.65
C TYR A 4 -10.39 -13.47 2.97
N ASP A 5 -10.42 -14.70 2.47
CA ASP A 5 -11.46 -15.67 2.75
C ASP A 5 -11.21 -16.34 4.12
N ASN A 6 -12.23 -16.97 4.69
CA ASN A 6 -12.12 -17.73 5.94
C ASN A 6 -11.44 -16.92 7.07
N SER A 7 -11.89 -15.69 7.28
CA SER A 7 -11.26 -14.78 8.23
C SER A 7 -12.06 -14.65 9.54
N ILE A 8 -11.31 -14.45 10.62
CA ILE A 8 -11.81 -14.06 11.93
C ILE A 8 -11.23 -12.71 12.26
N ILE A 9 -12.09 -11.76 12.65
CA ILE A 9 -11.68 -10.41 13.04
C ILE A 9 -12.16 -10.17 14.47
N TYR A 10 -11.28 -9.64 15.31
CA TYR A 10 -11.60 -9.20 16.66
C TYR A 10 -11.20 -7.75 16.85
N LEU A 11 -12.13 -6.94 17.34
CA LEU A 11 -11.94 -5.55 17.73
C LEU A 11 -12.10 -5.43 19.23
N THR A 12 -11.13 -4.84 19.91
CA THR A 12 -11.28 -4.57 21.35
C THR A 12 -12.32 -3.46 21.57
N PRO A 13 -12.93 -3.36 22.77
CA PRO A 13 -13.54 -2.11 23.18
C PRO A 13 -12.54 -0.96 23.07
N GLU A 14 -13.04 0.24 22.75
CA GLU A 14 -12.25 1.45 22.78
C GLU A 14 -12.00 1.88 24.24
N TYR A 15 -10.78 2.25 24.54
CA TYR A 15 -10.40 2.77 25.85
C TYR A 15 -9.48 3.99 25.69
N ASN A 16 -9.92 5.16 26.16
CA ASN A 16 -9.18 6.43 26.07
C ASN A 16 -8.68 6.76 24.66
N GLY A 17 -9.51 6.47 23.64
CA GLY A 17 -9.17 6.68 22.22
C GLY A 17 -8.37 5.56 21.58
N PHE A 18 -7.95 4.54 22.32
CA PHE A 18 -7.24 3.38 21.78
C PHE A 18 -8.19 2.22 21.45
N GLN A 19 -8.00 1.58 20.31
CA GLN A 19 -8.67 0.35 19.93
C GLN A 19 -7.70 -0.63 19.27
N GLY A 20 -7.71 -1.88 19.75
CA GLY A 20 -6.94 -2.99 19.17
C GLY A 20 -7.74 -3.72 18.10
N HIS A 21 -7.05 -4.12 17.03
CA HIS A 21 -7.60 -4.83 15.89
C HIS A 21 -6.78 -6.09 15.65
N PHE A 22 -7.43 -7.23 15.51
CA PHE A 22 -6.77 -8.50 15.24
C PHE A 22 -7.50 -9.22 14.11
N MET A 23 -6.75 -9.77 13.17
CA MET A 23 -7.30 -10.53 12.07
C MET A 23 -6.46 -11.77 11.82
N TYR A 24 -7.13 -12.87 11.61
CA TYR A 24 -6.55 -14.11 11.11
C TYR A 24 -7.36 -14.61 9.92
N SER A 25 -6.70 -15.10 8.88
CA SER A 25 -7.34 -15.80 7.78
C SER A 25 -6.61 -17.10 7.48
N ASN A 26 -7.39 -18.14 7.23
CA ASN A 26 -6.92 -19.48 6.87
C ASN A 26 -7.21 -19.76 5.40
N GLY A 27 -6.52 -19.13 4.51
CA GLY A 27 -6.59 -19.41 3.10
C GLY A 27 -7.17 -18.29 2.26
N ARG A 28 -6.43 -17.99 1.24
CA ARG A 28 -6.72 -16.93 0.28
C ARG A 28 -7.23 -17.45 -1.06
N THR A 29 -6.90 -18.68 -1.43
CA THR A 29 -7.07 -19.15 -2.82
C THR A 29 -7.63 -20.54 -2.98
N SER A 30 -7.46 -21.45 -2.03
CA SER A 30 -8.02 -22.81 -2.10
C SER A 30 -7.95 -23.49 -0.75
N ASP A 31 -8.96 -24.32 -0.45
CA ASP A 31 -8.91 -25.24 0.68
C ASP A 31 -8.07 -26.45 0.25
N GLU A 32 -6.85 -26.47 0.72
CA GLU A 32 -6.03 -27.67 0.66
C GLU A 32 -6.48 -28.67 1.73
N ASN A 33 -6.29 -29.94 1.46
CA ASN A 33 -6.67 -31.04 2.38
C ASN A 33 -5.97 -30.99 3.75
N LYS A 34 -4.96 -30.14 3.88
CA LYS A 34 -4.23 -29.90 5.12
C LYS A 34 -4.16 -28.42 5.42
N TRP A 35 -4.67 -28.02 6.58
CA TRP A 35 -4.61 -26.65 7.08
C TRP A 35 -3.20 -26.02 6.97
N SER A 36 -2.14 -26.79 7.22
CA SER A 36 -0.76 -26.33 7.14
C SER A 36 -0.25 -26.01 5.73
N TYR A 37 -1.02 -26.31 4.68
CA TYR A 37 -0.68 -26.00 3.28
C TYR A 37 -1.42 -24.75 2.78
N ASN A 38 -2.37 -24.21 3.54
CA ASN A 38 -3.03 -22.97 3.19
C ASN A 38 -2.10 -21.77 3.39
N GLN A 39 -2.37 -20.71 2.66
CA GLN A 39 -1.77 -19.40 2.95
C GLN A 39 -2.46 -18.83 4.21
N HIS A 40 -1.68 -18.38 5.16
CA HIS A 40 -2.20 -17.77 6.39
C HIS A 40 -1.91 -16.28 6.41
N TYR A 41 -2.90 -15.51 6.79
CA TYR A 41 -2.74 -14.09 7.06
C TYR A 41 -2.91 -13.82 8.56
N TYR A 42 -2.02 -13.02 9.10
CA TYR A 42 -2.05 -12.54 10.48
C TYR A 42 -1.96 -11.02 10.45
N GLY A 43 -2.91 -10.35 11.08
CA GLY A 43 -2.93 -8.91 11.25
C GLY A 43 -3.10 -8.53 12.71
N ALA A 44 -2.34 -7.54 13.17
CA ALA A 44 -2.50 -6.91 14.46
C ALA A 44 -2.36 -5.40 14.30
N GLY A 45 -3.30 -4.64 14.83
CA GLY A 45 -3.32 -3.18 14.72
C GLY A 45 -3.72 -2.52 16.04
N LEU A 46 -3.24 -1.29 16.20
CA LEU A 46 -3.64 -0.38 17.26
C LEU A 46 -3.99 0.96 16.61
N THR A 47 -5.19 1.43 16.83
CA THR A 47 -5.61 2.79 16.44
C THR A 47 -5.75 3.67 17.66
N TYR A 48 -5.49 4.95 17.45
CA TYR A 48 -5.69 6.00 18.45
C TYR A 48 -6.41 7.18 17.82
N GLY A 49 -7.47 7.65 18.47
CA GLY A 49 -8.21 8.84 18.08
C GLY A 49 -8.52 9.70 19.30
N ASN A 50 -8.03 10.95 19.31
CA ASN A 50 -8.35 11.91 20.36
C ASN A 50 -8.26 13.34 19.81
N GLY A 51 -9.40 14.00 19.76
CA GLY A 51 -9.52 15.37 19.25
C GLY A 51 -9.00 15.49 17.81
N PRO A 52 -8.00 16.36 17.55
CA PRO A 52 -7.49 16.56 16.20
C PRO A 52 -6.51 15.47 15.73
N LEU A 53 -6.02 14.60 16.61
CA LEU A 53 -5.03 13.56 16.33
C LEU A 53 -5.69 12.22 16.08
N ASN A 54 -5.33 11.58 14.95
CA ASN A 54 -5.55 10.16 14.73
C ASN A 54 -4.21 9.51 14.39
N ALA A 55 -3.99 8.29 14.88
CA ALA A 55 -2.79 7.52 14.58
C ALA A 55 -3.13 6.03 14.51
N ASP A 56 -2.34 5.28 13.75
CA ASP A 56 -2.44 3.83 13.64
C ASP A 56 -1.06 3.19 13.55
N LEU A 57 -0.96 1.99 14.11
CA LEU A 57 0.18 1.09 13.96
C LEU A 57 -0.39 -0.27 13.58
N ILE A 58 0.04 -0.82 12.44
CA ILE A 58 -0.48 -2.08 11.90
C ILE A 58 0.70 -2.97 11.54
N TYR A 59 0.67 -4.21 12.02
CA TYR A 59 1.56 -5.28 11.59
C TYR A 59 0.76 -6.33 10.85
N GLU A 60 1.30 -6.78 9.71
CA GLU A 60 0.70 -7.81 8.87
C GLU A 60 1.75 -8.86 8.49
N ALA A 61 1.36 -10.12 8.46
CA ALA A 61 2.18 -11.21 7.97
C ALA A 61 1.35 -12.12 7.06
N LEU A 62 1.82 -12.34 5.84
CA LEU A 62 1.26 -13.30 4.89
C LEU A 62 2.23 -14.45 4.73
N ASP A 63 1.85 -15.61 5.26
CA ASP A 63 2.64 -16.84 5.26
C ASP A 63 2.22 -17.75 4.10
N TYR A 64 3.15 -18.00 3.19
CA TYR A 64 2.96 -18.86 2.02
C TYR A 64 3.43 -20.28 2.32
N LYS A 65 2.60 -21.08 2.97
CA LYS A 65 2.93 -22.49 3.30
C LYS A 65 2.37 -23.48 2.28
N GLY A 66 2.54 -23.27 1.02
CA GLY A 66 2.17 -24.25 -0.01
C GLY A 66 3.40 -25.05 -0.47
N ALA A 67 3.24 -26.31 -0.81
CA ALA A 67 4.34 -27.17 -1.32
C ALA A 67 4.96 -26.65 -2.62
N GLU A 68 4.26 -25.81 -3.35
CA GLU A 68 4.70 -25.23 -4.64
C GLU A 68 5.16 -23.77 -4.51
N ASP A 69 4.84 -23.11 -3.41
CA ASP A 69 5.13 -21.68 -3.28
C ASP A 69 6.47 -21.46 -2.59
N LYS A 70 7.46 -21.01 -3.37
CA LYS A 70 8.80 -20.67 -2.88
C LYS A 70 8.86 -19.28 -2.27
N ASN A 71 7.71 -18.62 -2.11
CA ASN A 71 7.63 -17.29 -1.55
C ASN A 71 7.98 -17.30 -0.06
N LYS A 72 8.70 -16.28 0.36
CA LYS A 72 8.96 -16.03 1.78
C LYS A 72 7.76 -15.32 2.39
N THR A 73 7.54 -15.51 3.68
CA THR A 73 6.53 -14.77 4.44
C THR A 73 6.71 -13.27 4.23
N THR A 74 5.70 -12.64 3.64
CA THR A 74 5.65 -11.17 3.53
C THR A 74 5.30 -10.60 4.90
N GLN A 75 6.02 -9.58 5.34
CA GLN A 75 5.74 -8.86 6.58
C GLN A 75 5.70 -7.36 6.32
N LEU A 76 4.69 -6.70 6.84
CA LEU A 76 4.50 -5.26 6.72
C LEU A 76 4.33 -4.65 8.11
N LEU A 77 4.99 -3.54 8.35
CA LEU A 77 4.77 -2.69 9.50
C LEU A 77 4.39 -1.31 9.01
N ASN A 78 3.16 -0.90 9.27
CA ASN A 78 2.60 0.38 8.86
C ASN A 78 2.40 1.27 10.08
N LEU A 79 2.79 2.54 9.96
CA LEU A 79 2.54 3.61 10.90
C LEU A 79 1.89 4.75 10.16
N GLY A 80 0.71 5.17 10.59
CA GLY A 80 -0.03 6.30 10.06
C GLY A 80 -0.33 7.32 11.15
N ALA A 81 -0.40 8.59 10.77
CA ALA A 81 -0.91 9.63 11.64
C ALA A 81 -1.52 10.77 10.84
N SER A 82 -2.53 11.41 11.41
CA SER A 82 -3.08 12.66 10.90
C SER A 82 -3.36 13.64 12.03
N TYR A 83 -3.18 14.92 11.71
CA TYR A 83 -3.49 16.01 12.65
C TYR A 83 -4.27 17.11 11.93
N ASN A 84 -5.44 17.44 12.47
CA ASN A 84 -6.26 18.53 11.98
C ASN A 84 -5.89 19.85 12.70
N PHE A 85 -5.29 20.78 11.96
CA PHE A 85 -4.91 22.10 12.43
C PHE A 85 -6.07 23.13 12.36
N GLY A 86 -7.26 22.72 11.95
CA GLY A 86 -8.41 23.57 11.70
C GLY A 86 -8.42 24.14 10.28
N ALA A 87 -7.37 24.81 9.86
CA ALA A 87 -7.24 25.33 8.50
C ALA A 87 -6.86 24.27 7.46
N PHE A 88 -6.15 23.23 7.85
CA PHE A 88 -5.76 22.11 7.02
C PHE A 88 -5.55 20.86 7.88
N THR A 89 -5.56 19.69 7.26
CA THR A 89 -5.17 18.43 7.88
C THR A 89 -3.88 17.92 7.24
N LEU A 90 -2.90 17.56 8.07
CA LEU A 90 -1.66 16.93 7.65
C LEU A 90 -1.74 15.43 7.91
N TYR A 91 -1.27 14.62 6.97
CA TYR A 91 -1.21 13.16 7.05
C TYR A 91 0.23 12.71 6.80
N GLY A 92 0.72 11.82 7.64
CA GLY A 92 1.99 11.14 7.46
C GLY A 92 1.81 9.64 7.51
N ALA A 93 2.53 8.89 6.67
CA ALA A 93 2.55 7.45 6.74
C ALA A 93 3.96 6.91 6.47
N TYR A 94 4.27 5.80 7.11
CA TYR A 94 5.49 5.04 6.94
C TYR A 94 5.16 3.56 6.85
N GLU A 95 5.80 2.88 5.90
CA GLU A 95 5.74 1.43 5.77
C GLU A 95 7.16 0.84 5.76
N TYR A 96 7.36 -0.20 6.54
CA TYR A 96 8.49 -1.10 6.42
C TYR A 96 8.01 -2.47 5.94
N ALA A 97 8.58 -2.93 4.84
CA ALA A 97 8.17 -4.17 4.20
C ALA A 97 9.34 -5.15 4.08
N LEU A 98 9.09 -6.41 4.41
CA LEU A 98 10.00 -7.53 4.23
C LEU A 98 9.38 -8.55 3.29
N HIS A 99 10.15 -9.00 2.29
CA HIS A 99 9.74 -9.98 1.30
C HIS A 99 8.41 -9.62 0.61
N ALA A 100 8.17 -8.32 0.39
CA ALA A 100 6.93 -7.83 -0.18
C ALA A 100 7.04 -7.59 -1.69
N PRO A 101 5.96 -7.78 -2.46
CA PRO A 101 5.91 -7.33 -3.85
C PRO A 101 6.06 -5.81 -3.92
N LEU A 102 6.44 -5.29 -5.08
CA LEU A 102 6.51 -3.83 -5.29
C LEU A 102 5.10 -3.25 -5.22
N PRO A 103 4.86 -2.22 -4.38
CA PRO A 103 3.55 -1.63 -4.25
C PRO A 103 3.15 -0.88 -5.52
N GLY A 104 1.92 -1.14 -6.01
CA GLY A 104 1.34 -0.44 -7.16
C GLY A 104 1.99 -0.74 -8.50
N VAL A 105 2.78 -1.81 -8.61
CA VAL A 105 3.42 -2.25 -9.86
C VAL A 105 2.83 -3.57 -10.29
N GLU A 106 2.21 -3.57 -11.46
CA GLU A 106 1.76 -4.78 -12.15
C GLU A 106 2.64 -5.02 -13.37
N PHE A 107 3.05 -6.27 -13.57
CA PHE A 107 3.82 -6.68 -14.75
C PHE A 107 2.93 -7.42 -15.74
N ASP A 108 3.07 -7.14 -17.04
CA ASP A 108 2.35 -7.87 -18.08
C ASP A 108 2.85 -9.31 -18.16
N THR A 109 2.19 -10.21 -17.43
CA THR A 109 2.54 -11.65 -17.41
C THR A 109 2.21 -12.40 -18.71
N LYS A 110 1.65 -11.74 -19.72
CA LYS A 110 1.46 -12.35 -21.05
C LYS A 110 2.77 -12.38 -21.84
N THR A 111 3.71 -11.50 -21.53
CA THR A 111 5.04 -11.45 -22.15
C THR A 111 6.08 -12.23 -21.35
N ALA A 112 7.12 -12.73 -22.02
CA ALA A 112 8.24 -13.40 -21.35
C ALA A 112 9.01 -12.44 -20.42
N GLU A 113 9.18 -11.19 -20.85
CA GLU A 113 9.82 -10.13 -20.08
C GLU A 113 9.01 -9.76 -18.82
N GLY A 114 7.71 -9.53 -18.97
CA GLY A 114 6.82 -9.25 -17.84
C GLY A 114 6.77 -10.38 -16.82
N LYS A 115 6.76 -11.67 -17.28
CA LYS A 115 6.90 -12.82 -16.36
C LYS A 115 8.24 -12.82 -15.62
N ALA A 116 9.33 -12.47 -16.28
CA ALA A 116 10.65 -12.40 -15.64
C ALA A 116 10.70 -11.28 -14.58
N LEU A 117 10.11 -10.12 -14.88
CA LEU A 117 9.99 -9.01 -13.93
C LEU A 117 9.08 -9.35 -12.75
N GLN A 118 7.93 -10.00 -13.00
CA GLN A 118 7.04 -10.51 -11.95
C GLN A 118 7.80 -11.46 -11.00
N ASN A 119 8.53 -12.42 -11.55
CA ASN A 119 9.32 -13.37 -10.77
C ASN A 119 10.45 -12.67 -9.99
N LYS A 120 11.08 -11.67 -10.58
CA LYS A 120 12.17 -10.91 -9.92
C LYS A 120 11.66 -10.05 -8.77
N TYR A 121 10.58 -9.32 -8.95
CA TYR A 121 10.16 -8.27 -8.01
C TYR A 121 8.97 -8.65 -7.12
N ASN A 122 8.11 -9.56 -7.53
CA ASN A 122 6.87 -9.84 -6.81
C ASN A 122 6.77 -11.27 -6.27
N ASN A 123 7.68 -12.17 -6.65
CA ASN A 123 7.68 -13.56 -6.19
C ASN A 123 8.95 -13.90 -5.37
N GLY A 124 8.95 -15.04 -4.71
CA GLY A 124 10.10 -15.57 -3.98
C GLY A 124 10.42 -14.78 -2.72
N LYS A 125 11.63 -14.22 -2.67
CA LYS A 125 12.06 -13.34 -1.57
C LYS A 125 11.60 -11.89 -1.76
N ALA A 126 11.13 -11.55 -2.97
CA ALA A 126 10.66 -10.23 -3.37
C ALA A 126 11.55 -9.08 -2.90
N ASN A 127 11.03 -8.09 -2.20
CA ASN A 127 11.76 -6.89 -1.83
C ASN A 127 11.69 -6.59 -0.34
N ASP A 128 12.77 -6.04 0.21
CA ASP A 128 12.74 -5.32 1.48
C ASP A 128 12.79 -3.82 1.17
N TYR A 129 11.85 -3.04 1.72
CA TYR A 129 11.80 -1.61 1.43
C TYR A 129 11.20 -0.78 2.58
N HIS A 130 11.47 0.51 2.49
CA HIS A 130 10.85 1.56 3.28
C HIS A 130 10.06 2.47 2.35
N ALA A 131 8.84 2.82 2.73
CA ALA A 131 8.02 3.79 2.02
C ALA A 131 7.51 4.87 2.98
N PHE A 132 7.43 6.09 2.48
CA PHE A 132 6.96 7.27 3.21
C PHE A 132 5.92 7.98 2.37
N ALA A 133 4.88 8.46 2.99
CA ALA A 133 3.90 9.35 2.38
C ALA A 133 3.67 10.57 3.27
N LEU A 134 3.53 11.72 2.63
CA LEU A 134 3.11 12.97 3.27
C LEU A 134 2.01 13.58 2.42
N SER A 135 0.89 13.93 3.05
CA SER A 135 -0.25 14.52 2.37
C SER A 135 -0.83 15.65 3.22
N ALA A 136 -1.42 16.62 2.56
CA ALA A 136 -2.16 17.68 3.22
C ALA A 136 -3.48 17.92 2.48
N SER A 137 -4.57 18.17 3.22
CA SER A 137 -5.84 18.59 2.65
C SER A 137 -6.35 19.86 3.30
N THR A 138 -7.04 20.67 2.51
CA THR A 138 -7.70 21.91 2.99
C THR A 138 -8.92 22.22 2.14
N HIS A 139 -9.89 22.92 2.74
CA HIS A 139 -11.01 23.46 1.99
C HIS A 139 -10.60 24.77 1.30
N ALA A 140 -10.68 24.79 -0.02
CA ALA A 140 -10.38 25.94 -0.84
C ALA A 140 -11.22 25.94 -2.13
N LEU A 141 -11.48 27.12 -2.70
CA LEU A 141 -12.21 27.29 -3.98
C LEU A 141 -13.60 26.63 -4.00
N GLY A 142 -14.27 26.54 -2.85
CA GLY A 142 -15.59 25.91 -2.71
C GLY A 142 -15.58 24.38 -2.66
N GLY A 143 -14.41 23.75 -2.65
CA GLY A 143 -14.21 22.30 -2.55
C GLY A 143 -13.07 21.93 -1.61
N GLU A 144 -12.52 20.74 -1.78
CA GLU A 144 -11.36 20.24 -1.06
C GLU A 144 -10.17 20.06 -1.99
N VAL A 145 -9.04 20.63 -1.62
CA VAL A 145 -7.74 20.44 -2.29
C VAL A 145 -6.91 19.47 -1.46
N MET A 146 -6.31 18.49 -2.12
CA MET A 146 -5.38 17.54 -1.52
C MET A 146 -4.06 17.54 -2.29
N LEU A 147 -2.95 17.58 -1.57
CA LEU A 147 -1.59 17.40 -2.08
C LEU A 147 -0.99 16.18 -1.44
N GLN A 148 -0.24 15.38 -2.20
CA GLN A 148 0.41 14.18 -1.72
C GLN A 148 1.80 14.02 -2.33
N THR A 149 2.73 13.49 -1.56
CA THR A 149 4.04 13.02 -2.03
C THR A 149 4.35 11.68 -1.39
N GLN A 150 5.02 10.81 -2.15
CA GLN A 150 5.46 9.50 -1.69
C GLN A 150 6.91 9.28 -2.12
N PHE A 151 7.64 8.60 -1.27
CA PHE A 151 9.01 8.18 -1.53
C PHE A 151 9.22 6.77 -1.00
N ALA A 152 9.79 5.88 -1.82
CA ALA A 152 10.18 4.55 -1.40
C ALA A 152 11.62 4.24 -1.82
N PHE A 153 12.30 3.44 -1.01
CA PHE A 153 13.60 2.89 -1.35
C PHE A 153 13.77 1.51 -0.73
N GLY A 154 14.48 0.65 -1.43
CA GLY A 154 14.65 -0.71 -0.97
C GLY A 154 15.65 -1.50 -1.79
N LYS A 155 15.60 -2.80 -1.58
CA LYS A 155 16.46 -3.78 -2.21
C LYS A 155 15.66 -5.01 -2.63
N ASN A 156 15.84 -5.43 -3.88
CA ASN A 156 15.34 -6.73 -4.33
C ASN A 156 16.20 -7.85 -3.74
N LYS A 157 15.57 -8.91 -3.26
CA LYS A 157 16.20 -10.05 -2.57
C LYS A 157 16.35 -11.29 -3.44
N ASN A 158 15.74 -11.30 -4.62
CA ASN A 158 15.85 -12.39 -5.59
C ASN A 158 17.08 -12.28 -6.51
N GLY A 159 17.72 -11.10 -6.56
CA GLY A 159 18.87 -10.88 -7.43
C GLY A 159 20.12 -11.59 -6.92
N SER A 160 20.82 -12.28 -7.83
CA SER A 160 22.19 -12.79 -7.62
C SER A 160 23.25 -11.74 -7.91
N GLU A 161 22.85 -10.59 -8.45
CA GLU A 161 23.70 -9.49 -8.86
C GLU A 161 24.31 -8.74 -7.65
N PRO A 162 25.40 -7.98 -7.86
CA PRO A 162 25.99 -7.16 -6.82
C PRO A 162 24.97 -6.25 -6.13
N ASP A 163 25.14 -6.00 -4.87
CA ASP A 163 24.22 -5.22 -4.01
C ASP A 163 23.76 -3.87 -4.60
N LYS A 164 24.58 -3.25 -5.44
CA LYS A 164 24.26 -1.95 -6.06
C LYS A 164 23.15 -2.06 -7.12
N GLU A 165 23.10 -3.17 -7.85
CA GLU A 165 22.15 -3.38 -8.96
C GLU A 165 20.77 -3.83 -8.48
N ASN A 166 20.68 -4.32 -7.24
CA ASN A 166 19.41 -4.74 -6.64
C ASN A 166 18.69 -3.62 -5.87
N LYS A 167 19.34 -2.48 -5.64
CA LYS A 167 18.72 -1.33 -4.96
C LYS A 167 17.77 -0.60 -5.89
N PHE A 168 16.67 -0.12 -5.35
CA PHE A 168 15.69 0.70 -6.08
C PHE A 168 15.23 1.88 -5.23
N ASN A 169 14.67 2.86 -5.89
CA ASN A 169 13.90 3.94 -5.28
C ASN A 169 12.81 4.40 -6.23
N SER A 170 11.75 4.97 -5.67
CA SER A 170 10.68 5.63 -6.40
C SER A 170 10.26 6.91 -5.68
N PHE A 171 9.77 7.85 -6.45
CA PHE A 171 9.18 9.08 -5.95
C PHE A 171 7.94 9.40 -6.76
N SER A 172 6.86 9.83 -6.10
CA SER A 172 5.69 10.36 -6.75
C SER A 172 5.12 11.54 -5.99
N MET A 173 4.44 12.41 -6.71
CA MET A 173 3.67 13.50 -6.14
C MET A 173 2.39 13.71 -6.94
N GLY A 174 1.36 14.21 -6.29
CA GLY A 174 0.08 14.45 -6.93
C GLY A 174 -0.73 15.52 -6.22
N ALA A 175 -1.72 16.01 -6.93
CA ALA A 175 -2.71 16.93 -6.42
C ALA A 175 -4.11 16.46 -6.86
N ALA A 176 -5.09 16.66 -6.01
CA ALA A 176 -6.49 16.39 -6.30
C ALA A 176 -7.36 17.54 -5.82
N TYR A 177 -8.47 17.76 -6.54
CA TYR A 177 -9.51 18.69 -6.16
C TYR A 177 -10.86 17.98 -6.22
N PHE A 178 -11.64 18.12 -5.15
CA PHE A 178 -12.95 17.50 -5.00
C PHE A 178 -14.00 18.60 -4.83
N TYR A 179 -15.04 18.60 -5.67
CA TYR A 179 -16.13 19.56 -5.61
C TYR A 179 -17.46 18.83 -5.44
N HIS A 180 -18.14 19.11 -4.34
CA HIS A 180 -19.45 18.55 -4.03
C HIS A 180 -20.56 19.44 -4.58
N PHE A 181 -21.20 19.04 -5.68
CA PHE A 181 -22.42 19.69 -6.17
C PHE A 181 -23.60 19.48 -5.23
N SER A 182 -23.64 18.34 -4.58
CA SER A 182 -24.66 17.96 -3.59
C SER A 182 -24.10 16.88 -2.67
N LYS A 183 -24.90 16.49 -1.66
CA LYS A 183 -24.57 15.32 -0.80
C LYS A 183 -24.43 14.01 -1.58
N ARG A 184 -24.95 13.93 -2.80
CA ARG A 184 -24.95 12.73 -3.64
C ARG A 184 -24.06 12.85 -4.88
N THR A 185 -23.58 14.04 -5.22
CA THR A 185 -22.83 14.27 -6.46
C THR A 185 -21.50 14.94 -6.15
N LEU A 186 -20.43 14.27 -6.50
CA LEU A 186 -19.06 14.72 -6.36
C LEU A 186 -18.40 14.73 -7.74
N MET A 187 -17.76 15.82 -8.10
CA MET A 187 -16.80 15.88 -9.21
C MET A 187 -15.39 15.92 -8.63
N TYR A 188 -14.47 15.24 -9.27
CA TYR A 188 -13.06 15.27 -8.89
C TYR A 188 -12.16 15.43 -10.11
N THR A 189 -11.03 16.06 -9.89
CA THR A 189 -9.91 16.07 -10.82
C THR A 189 -8.64 15.79 -10.05
N GLN A 190 -7.75 15.03 -10.65
CA GLN A 190 -6.45 14.71 -10.06
C GLN A 190 -5.37 14.68 -11.14
N ALA A 191 -4.17 15.04 -10.74
CA ALA A 191 -2.97 14.86 -11.54
C ALA A 191 -1.86 14.32 -10.66
N ALA A 192 -1.07 13.40 -11.18
CA ALA A 192 0.07 12.85 -10.50
C ALA A 192 1.24 12.68 -11.45
N TRP A 193 2.44 12.78 -10.90
CA TRP A 193 3.69 12.50 -11.58
C TRP A 193 4.53 11.58 -10.72
N GLY A 194 5.24 10.64 -11.36
CA GLY A 194 6.10 9.70 -10.69
C GLY A 194 7.38 9.40 -11.44
N THR A 195 8.37 8.91 -10.73
CA THR A 195 9.63 8.45 -11.29
C THR A 195 10.22 7.33 -10.44
N ALA A 196 10.99 6.46 -11.08
CA ALA A 196 11.76 5.42 -10.41
C ALA A 196 13.24 5.46 -10.86
N GLY A 197 14.11 4.99 -9.98
CA GLY A 197 15.54 5.02 -10.20
C GLY A 197 16.24 3.69 -9.89
N LYS A 198 17.54 3.63 -10.18
CA LYS A 198 18.42 2.47 -9.97
C LYS A 198 17.90 1.24 -10.73
N ALA A 199 17.71 0.09 -10.05
CA ALA A 199 17.25 -1.14 -10.68
C ALA A 199 15.89 -1.01 -11.38
N LEU A 200 15.03 -0.08 -10.96
CA LEU A 200 13.72 0.15 -11.57
C LEU A 200 13.76 1.16 -12.74
N LYS A 201 14.88 1.84 -12.97
CA LYS A 201 14.97 2.90 -14.00
C LYS A 201 14.66 2.40 -15.42
N HIS A 202 14.97 1.16 -15.69
CA HIS A 202 14.82 0.54 -17.02
C HIS A 202 13.88 -0.67 -17.00
N SER A 203 13.27 -0.96 -15.86
CA SER A 203 12.47 -2.19 -15.71
C SER A 203 11.02 -2.04 -16.16
N THR A 204 10.46 -0.82 -16.10
CA THR A 204 9.08 -0.55 -16.52
C THR A 204 8.94 0.93 -16.89
N ASP A 205 8.34 1.23 -18.02
CA ASP A 205 7.94 2.59 -18.39
C ASP A 205 6.81 3.11 -17.49
N ASP A 206 6.04 2.21 -16.88
CA ASP A 206 4.88 2.51 -16.03
C ASP A 206 5.24 3.24 -14.72
N LEU A 207 6.49 3.15 -14.26
CA LEU A 207 6.94 3.84 -13.06
C LEU A 207 7.42 5.28 -13.32
N ARG A 208 7.34 5.76 -14.56
CA ARG A 208 7.81 7.09 -14.95
C ARG A 208 6.81 7.75 -15.86
N GLY A 209 6.27 8.85 -15.41
CA GLY A 209 5.30 9.57 -16.22
C GLY A 209 4.38 10.42 -15.38
N TRP A 210 3.37 10.91 -16.03
CA TRP A 210 2.29 11.65 -15.40
C TRP A 210 0.95 11.06 -15.82
N ASN A 211 -0.05 11.21 -14.98
CA ASN A 211 -1.43 10.95 -15.32
C ASN A 211 -2.32 12.11 -14.86
N ALA A 212 -3.45 12.26 -15.50
CA ALA A 212 -4.50 13.17 -15.08
C ALA A 212 -5.85 12.49 -15.28
N THR A 213 -6.75 12.69 -14.34
CA THR A 213 -8.09 12.11 -14.37
C THR A 213 -9.11 13.16 -13.96
N VAL A 214 -10.24 13.17 -14.65
CA VAL A 214 -11.45 13.89 -14.25
C VAL A 214 -12.58 12.89 -14.16
N GLY A 215 -13.34 12.95 -13.08
CA GLY A 215 -14.44 12.02 -12.88
C GLY A 215 -15.57 12.62 -12.07
N MET A 216 -16.71 11.94 -12.09
CA MET A 216 -17.89 12.28 -11.32
C MET A 216 -18.46 11.01 -10.68
N THR A 217 -18.85 11.13 -9.42
CA THR A 217 -19.58 10.08 -8.70
C THR A 217 -20.96 10.60 -8.34
N HIS A 218 -21.98 9.80 -8.58
CA HIS A 218 -23.36 10.06 -8.13
C HIS A 218 -23.92 8.84 -7.41
N SER A 219 -24.47 9.07 -6.21
CA SER A 219 -25.15 8.04 -5.42
C SER A 219 -26.66 8.21 -5.53
N PHE A 220 -27.37 7.12 -5.80
CA PHE A 220 -28.82 7.08 -5.94
C PHE A 220 -29.51 6.85 -4.59
#